data_cae2c1a3797817f1f4c5073764a4c080
#
_entry.id   cae2c1a3797817f1f4c5073764a4c080
#
_cell.length_a   1.000
_cell.length_b   1.000
_cell.length_c   1.000
_cell.angle_alpha   90.00
_cell.angle_beta   90.00
_cell.angle_gamma   90.00
#
_symmetry.space_group_name_H-M   'P 1'
#
loop_
_entity.id
_entity.type
_entity.pdbx_description
1 polymer ?
#
loop_
_entity_poly.entity_id
_entity_poly.type
_entity_poly.pdbx_seq_one_letter_code
_entity_poly.pdbx_strand_id
1 'polypeptide(L)'
;EVLEVLKLRLLMAKTSVKKYEAIERSVCSDGRVHGLLQFYGANRTGRWAGRLVQVQNLPQNHMPDLDTARALVSAGDWEAMEMAYPNTPEVLSELIRTTFIAPEGMTFAVADFSAIEARVLSWIAQEKWRLEVFYTHGKIYEASASMMFGVPIEQIKKGSPLRQRGKTAELALGYE
;
A
#
# COMPACT_ATOMS: atom_id res chain seq x y z
N GLU A 1 21.99 -18.97 16.81
CA GLU A 1 22.67 -17.73 17.23
C GLU A 1 22.86 -16.76 16.07
N VAL A 2 23.68 -17.08 15.00
CA VAL A 2 23.86 -16.17 13.85
C VAL A 2 22.54 -15.82 13.16
N LEU A 3 21.65 -16.80 12.91
CA LEU A 3 20.34 -16.58 12.30
C LEU A 3 19.46 -15.67 13.16
N GLU A 4 19.55 -15.79 14.46
CA GLU A 4 18.78 -15.00 15.43
C GLU A 4 19.26 -13.55 15.44
N VAL A 5 20.56 -13.32 15.44
CA VAL A 5 21.16 -11.99 15.30
C VAL A 5 20.75 -11.34 13.96
N LEU A 6 20.76 -12.09 12.87
CA LEU A 6 20.31 -11.58 11.56
C LEU A 6 18.81 -11.23 11.55
N LYS A 7 17.96 -12.02 12.20
CA LYS A 7 16.53 -11.71 12.36
C LYS A 7 16.31 -10.44 13.18
N LEU A 8 17.00 -10.30 14.31
CA LEU A 8 16.94 -9.09 15.14
C LEU A 8 17.40 -7.85 14.36
N ARG A 9 18.49 -7.96 13.62
CA ARG A 9 18.99 -6.88 12.76
C ARG A 9 17.97 -6.50 11.67
N LEU A 10 17.28 -7.47 11.09
CA LEU A 10 16.22 -7.22 10.10
C LEU A 10 15.04 -6.49 10.73
N LEU A 11 14.63 -6.86 11.93
CA LEU A 11 13.57 -6.17 12.70
C LEU A 11 13.95 -4.73 13.02
N MET A 12 15.18 -4.51 13.49
CA MET A 12 15.70 -3.15 13.79
C MET A 12 15.83 -2.27 12.53
N ALA A 13 16.08 -2.87 11.37
CA ALA A 13 16.20 -2.17 10.10
C ALA A 13 14.84 -1.78 9.48
N LYS A 14 13.71 -2.11 10.13
CA LYS A 14 12.37 -1.80 9.61
C LYS A 14 12.15 -0.29 9.49
N THR A 15 12.32 0.22 8.30
CA THR A 15 12.25 1.67 8.00
C THR A 15 10.87 2.27 8.23
N SER A 16 9.82 1.45 8.24
CA SER A 16 8.45 1.89 8.48
C SER A 16 8.26 2.50 9.86
N VAL A 17 8.89 1.94 10.90
CA VAL A 17 8.80 2.46 12.28
C VAL A 17 9.46 3.84 12.40
N LYS A 18 10.55 4.10 11.66
CA LYS A 18 11.20 5.43 11.63
C LYS A 18 10.30 6.54 11.07
N LYS A 19 9.18 6.18 10.44
CA LYS A 19 8.19 7.17 9.98
C LYS A 19 7.47 7.89 11.11
N TYR A 20 7.33 7.26 12.28
CA TYR A 20 6.79 7.94 13.45
C TYR A 20 7.67 9.12 13.88
N GLU A 21 8.99 8.91 13.92
CA GLU A 21 9.94 10.00 14.20
C GLU A 21 9.86 11.11 13.12
N ALA A 22 9.71 10.71 11.85
CA ALA A 22 9.58 11.69 10.77
C ALA A 22 8.27 12.50 10.87
N ILE A 23 7.16 11.86 11.28
CA ILE A 23 5.90 12.52 11.54
C ILE A 23 6.08 13.52 12.72
N GLU A 24 6.59 13.05 13.85
CA GLU A 24 6.79 13.85 15.05
C GLU A 24 7.64 15.11 14.77
N ARG A 25 8.77 14.96 14.08
CA ARG A 25 9.64 16.08 13.69
C ARG A 25 9.01 17.05 12.69
N SER A 26 7.95 16.62 12.00
CA SER A 26 7.29 17.40 10.94
C SER A 26 6.01 18.08 11.41
N VAL A 27 5.56 17.80 12.65
CA VAL A 27 4.36 18.41 13.20
C VAL A 27 4.58 19.91 13.42
N CYS A 28 3.68 20.71 12.88
CA CYS A 28 3.67 22.15 13.04
C CYS A 28 2.93 22.58 14.33
N SER A 29 2.96 23.88 14.64
CA SER A 29 2.34 24.44 15.84
C SER A 29 0.82 24.23 15.94
N ASP A 30 0.17 23.97 14.81
CA ASP A 30 -1.27 23.67 14.72
C ASP A 30 -1.59 22.16 14.90
N GLY A 31 -0.60 21.34 15.25
CA GLY A 31 -0.75 19.89 15.41
C GLY A 31 -0.85 19.11 14.09
N ARG A 32 -0.55 19.75 12.95
CA ARG A 32 -0.63 19.15 11.62
C ARG A 32 0.72 19.05 10.94
N VAL A 33 0.81 18.18 9.94
CA VAL A 33 1.97 18.10 9.05
C VAL A 33 1.61 18.70 7.70
N HIS A 34 2.36 19.70 7.29
CA HIS A 34 2.19 20.42 6.02
C HIS A 34 3.30 20.08 5.05
N GLY A 35 3.07 20.31 3.72
CA GLY A 35 4.09 20.16 2.69
C GLY A 35 4.49 18.72 2.39
N LEU A 36 3.60 17.75 2.61
CA LEU A 36 3.87 16.33 2.42
C LEU A 36 4.04 15.92 0.94
N LEU A 37 3.56 16.74 0.01
CA LEU A 37 3.56 16.43 -1.42
C LEU A 37 4.16 17.56 -2.23
N GLN A 38 4.97 17.22 -3.22
CA GLN A 38 5.53 18.14 -4.20
C GLN A 38 4.95 17.84 -5.57
N PHE A 39 4.32 18.84 -6.17
CA PHE A 39 3.88 18.76 -7.57
C PHE A 39 5.09 18.58 -8.50
N TYR A 40 4.95 17.68 -9.48
CA TYR A 40 6.00 17.33 -10.44
C TYR A 40 7.36 16.95 -9.80
N GLY A 41 7.34 16.43 -8.57
CA GLY A 41 8.57 16.15 -7.81
C GLY A 41 9.39 14.97 -8.35
N ALA A 42 8.77 14.08 -9.12
CA ALA A 42 9.43 12.99 -9.84
C ALA A 42 9.71 13.44 -11.28
N ASN A 43 10.83 14.10 -11.51
CA ASN A 43 11.18 14.78 -12.76
C ASN A 43 11.05 13.92 -14.02
N ARG A 44 11.33 12.61 -13.95
CA ARG A 44 11.24 11.72 -15.13
C ARG A 44 9.82 11.38 -15.54
N THR A 45 8.89 11.33 -14.60
CA THR A 45 7.52 10.85 -14.84
C THR A 45 6.46 11.91 -14.66
N GLY A 46 6.83 13.08 -14.15
CA GLY A 46 5.89 14.15 -13.81
C GLY A 46 4.96 13.82 -12.64
N ARG A 47 5.19 12.73 -11.92
CA ARG A 47 4.39 12.33 -10.77
C ARG A 47 4.64 13.23 -9.56
N TRP A 48 3.65 13.32 -8.69
CA TRP A 48 3.82 13.88 -7.36
C TRP A 48 4.88 13.10 -6.58
N ALA A 49 5.78 13.80 -5.90
CA ALA A 49 6.74 13.19 -4.99
C ALA A 49 6.36 13.46 -3.53
N GLY A 50 6.53 12.45 -2.70
CA GLY A 50 6.38 12.60 -1.26
C GLY A 50 7.56 13.34 -0.65
N ARG A 51 7.25 14.21 0.30
CA ARG A 51 8.21 14.93 1.13
C ARG A 51 8.07 14.50 2.58
N LEU A 52 9.06 14.79 3.40
CA LEU A 52 9.06 14.51 4.84
C LEU A 52 8.75 13.03 5.15
N VAL A 53 7.49 12.70 5.33
CA VAL A 53 7.02 11.35 5.68
C VAL A 53 6.96 10.40 4.49
N GLN A 54 6.85 10.92 3.26
CA GLN A 54 6.65 10.13 2.03
C GLN A 54 5.42 9.21 2.13
N VAL A 55 4.26 9.80 2.27
CA VAL A 55 2.98 9.12 2.57
C VAL A 55 2.60 8.01 1.58
N GLN A 56 2.99 8.13 0.30
CA GLN A 56 2.72 7.12 -0.72
C GLN A 56 3.49 5.80 -0.51
N ASN A 57 4.56 5.81 0.29
CA ASN A 57 5.41 4.64 0.57
C ASN A 57 5.10 3.99 1.93
N LEU A 58 4.00 4.37 2.57
CA LEU A 58 3.58 3.75 3.82
C LEU A 58 2.96 2.38 3.56
N PRO A 59 3.22 1.38 4.42
CA PRO A 59 2.64 0.04 4.28
C PRO A 59 1.11 0.10 4.32
N GLN A 60 0.48 -0.89 3.67
CA GLN A 60 -0.96 -1.10 3.77
C GLN A 60 -1.29 -1.85 5.06
N ASN A 61 -2.48 -1.60 5.58
CA ASN A 61 -2.99 -2.30 6.75
C ASN A 61 -3.60 -3.64 6.31
N HIS A 62 -3.12 -4.73 6.90
CA HIS A 62 -3.64 -6.09 6.66
C HIS A 62 -4.15 -6.76 7.94
N MET A 63 -3.86 -6.15 9.08
CA MET A 63 -4.27 -6.62 10.40
C MET A 63 -5.79 -6.49 10.58
N PRO A 64 -6.49 -7.56 11.00
CA PRO A 64 -7.95 -7.53 11.17
C PRO A 64 -8.40 -6.75 12.40
N ASP A 65 -7.56 -6.62 13.42
CA ASP A 65 -7.85 -6.04 14.73
C ASP A 65 -7.09 -4.72 15.00
N LEU A 66 -6.98 -3.88 13.99
CA LEU A 66 -6.29 -2.58 14.05
C LEU A 66 -6.74 -1.70 15.22
N ASP A 67 -8.03 -1.70 15.54
CA ASP A 67 -8.58 -0.85 16.58
C ASP A 67 -8.09 -1.27 17.97
N THR A 68 -7.99 -2.57 18.23
CA THR A 68 -7.43 -3.11 19.49
C THR A 68 -5.95 -2.75 19.61
N ALA A 69 -5.17 -2.99 18.56
CA ALA A 69 -3.75 -2.67 18.55
C ALA A 69 -3.52 -1.15 18.75
N ARG A 70 -4.33 -0.32 18.09
CA ARG A 70 -4.29 1.14 18.25
C ARG A 70 -4.62 1.59 19.67
N ALA A 71 -5.61 0.98 20.30
CA ALA A 71 -6.00 1.29 21.68
C ALA A 71 -4.86 0.98 22.66
N LEU A 72 -4.20 -0.20 22.52
CA LEU A 72 -3.07 -0.58 23.37
C LEU A 72 -1.89 0.38 23.21
N VAL A 73 -1.54 0.73 21.98
CA VAL A 73 -0.46 1.71 21.71
C VAL A 73 -0.81 3.08 22.28
N SER A 74 -2.06 3.53 22.13
CA SER A 74 -2.50 4.83 22.64
C SER A 74 -2.53 4.89 24.18
N ALA A 75 -2.80 3.75 24.82
CA ALA A 75 -2.76 3.61 26.27
C ALA A 75 -1.32 3.48 26.81
N GLY A 76 -0.34 3.23 25.95
CA GLY A 76 1.04 2.92 26.36
C GLY A 76 1.19 1.57 27.07
N ASP A 77 0.23 0.66 26.88
CA ASP A 77 0.23 -0.66 27.51
C ASP A 77 1.08 -1.65 26.68
N TRP A 78 2.37 -1.52 26.85
CA TRP A 78 3.35 -2.34 26.12
C TRP A 78 3.36 -3.81 26.55
N GLU A 79 3.02 -4.09 27.82
CA GLU A 79 2.93 -5.45 28.33
C GLU A 79 1.77 -6.22 27.65
N ALA A 80 0.59 -5.63 27.63
CA ALA A 80 -0.55 -6.19 26.90
C ALA A 80 -0.28 -6.31 25.39
N MET A 81 0.47 -5.34 24.82
CA MET A 81 0.85 -5.34 23.42
C MET A 81 1.77 -6.53 23.07
N GLU A 82 2.80 -6.79 23.88
CA GLU A 82 3.73 -7.93 23.70
C GLU A 82 3.05 -9.28 23.94
N MET A 83 2.09 -9.32 24.85
CA MET A 83 1.28 -10.54 25.08
C MET A 83 0.34 -10.83 23.92
N ALA A 84 -0.28 -9.82 23.33
CA ALA A 84 -1.26 -9.97 22.25
C ALA A 84 -0.58 -10.19 20.89
N TYR A 85 0.58 -9.60 20.67
CA TYR A 85 1.24 -9.55 19.35
C TYR A 85 2.72 -9.97 19.45
N PRO A 86 3.12 -11.08 18.82
CA PRO A 86 4.48 -11.60 18.92
C PRO A 86 5.53 -10.73 18.18
N ASN A 87 5.08 -9.78 17.36
CA ASN A 87 5.94 -8.92 16.56
C ASN A 87 5.48 -7.45 16.63
N THR A 88 5.77 -6.78 17.73
CA THR A 88 5.44 -5.37 17.96
C THR A 88 5.90 -4.41 16.84
N PRO A 89 7.11 -4.51 16.27
CA PRO A 89 7.51 -3.67 15.13
C PRO A 89 6.64 -3.85 13.88
N GLU A 90 6.05 -5.02 13.68
CA GLU A 90 5.12 -5.26 12.58
C GLU A 90 3.79 -4.58 12.81
N VAL A 91 3.24 -4.72 14.01
CA VAL A 91 2.03 -4.02 14.42
C VAL A 91 2.18 -2.51 14.29
N LEU A 92 3.27 -1.93 14.78
CA LEU A 92 3.55 -0.50 14.63
C LEU A 92 3.64 -0.08 13.15
N SER A 93 4.21 -0.92 12.30
CA SER A 93 4.23 -0.70 10.85
C SER A 93 2.82 -0.67 10.23
N GLU A 94 1.94 -1.58 10.65
CA GLU A 94 0.54 -1.64 10.22
C GLU A 94 -0.27 -0.43 10.70
N LEU A 95 0.00 0.08 11.90
CA LEU A 95 -0.72 1.20 12.51
C LEU A 95 -0.35 2.57 11.92
N ILE A 96 0.73 2.70 11.15
CA ILE A 96 1.24 4.01 10.75
C ILE A 96 0.22 4.84 9.94
N ARG A 97 -0.62 4.21 9.10
CA ARG A 97 -1.67 4.92 8.36
C ARG A 97 -2.80 5.42 9.24
N THR A 98 -2.99 4.84 10.41
CA THR A 98 -4.02 5.27 11.37
C THR A 98 -3.68 6.59 12.06
N THR A 99 -2.45 7.09 11.89
CA THR A 99 -2.05 8.43 12.37
C THR A 99 -2.67 9.55 11.55
N PHE A 100 -3.17 9.25 10.33
CA PHE A 100 -3.88 10.24 9.52
C PHE A 100 -5.31 10.39 10.01
N ILE A 101 -5.61 11.54 10.57
CA ILE A 101 -6.91 11.85 11.15
C ILE A 101 -7.49 13.04 10.40
N ALA A 102 -8.73 12.91 9.93
CA ALA A 102 -9.45 14.03 9.37
C ALA A 102 -9.83 15.04 10.47
N PRO A 103 -9.91 16.34 10.17
CA PRO A 103 -10.46 17.31 11.11
C PRO A 103 -11.88 16.95 11.56
N GLU A 104 -12.30 17.47 12.70
CA GLU A 104 -13.67 17.29 13.20
C GLU A 104 -14.70 17.73 12.14
N GLY A 105 -15.72 16.90 11.94
CA GLY A 105 -16.75 17.11 10.92
C GLY A 105 -16.32 16.81 9.48
N MET A 106 -15.10 16.32 9.28
CA MET A 106 -14.59 15.94 7.95
C MET A 106 -14.24 14.47 7.87
N THR A 107 -14.13 13.97 6.63
CA THR A 107 -13.67 12.62 6.34
C THR A 107 -12.72 12.61 5.16
N PHE A 108 -11.90 11.55 5.02
CA PHE A 108 -11.10 11.35 3.83
C PHE A 108 -11.94 10.75 2.71
N ALA A 109 -11.95 11.40 1.55
CA ALA A 109 -12.39 10.79 0.30
C ALA A 109 -11.17 10.15 -0.37
N VAL A 110 -11.15 8.81 -0.43
CA VAL A 110 -10.03 8.06 -1.01
C VAL A 110 -10.51 7.39 -2.29
N ALA A 111 -9.89 7.78 -3.41
CA ALA A 111 -10.19 7.22 -4.72
C ALA A 111 -8.90 7.01 -5.52
N ASP A 112 -8.86 5.93 -6.29
CA ASP A 112 -7.74 5.60 -7.18
C ASP A 112 -8.29 5.06 -8.50
N PHE A 113 -7.58 5.37 -9.59
CA PHE A 113 -7.91 4.85 -10.91
C PHE A 113 -7.47 3.39 -11.02
N SER A 114 -8.43 2.49 -11.17
CA SER A 114 -8.14 1.06 -11.32
C SER A 114 -7.34 0.78 -12.58
N ALA A 115 -6.12 0.26 -12.42
CA ALA A 115 -5.23 -0.16 -13.50
C ALA A 115 -5.04 0.89 -14.60
N ILE A 116 -4.86 2.16 -14.24
CA ILE A 116 -4.84 3.29 -15.21
C ILE A 116 -3.74 3.12 -16.26
N GLU A 117 -2.56 2.65 -15.87
CA GLU A 117 -1.44 2.46 -16.80
C GLU A 117 -1.76 1.39 -17.84
N ALA A 118 -2.34 0.25 -17.43
CA ALA A 118 -2.78 -0.80 -18.34
C ALA A 118 -3.89 -0.32 -19.29
N ARG A 119 -4.80 0.55 -18.81
CA ARG A 119 -5.85 1.16 -19.66
C ARG A 119 -5.26 2.07 -20.73
N VAL A 120 -4.36 2.97 -20.34
CA VAL A 120 -3.71 3.90 -21.25
C VAL A 120 -2.85 3.16 -22.27
N LEU A 121 -2.06 2.18 -21.81
CA LEU A 121 -1.24 1.37 -22.69
C LEU A 121 -2.08 0.59 -23.73
N SER A 122 -3.16 -0.04 -23.28
CA SER A 122 -4.09 -0.76 -24.15
C SER A 122 -4.75 0.16 -25.17
N TRP A 123 -5.08 1.38 -24.77
CA TRP A 123 -5.63 2.39 -25.66
C TRP A 123 -4.63 2.85 -26.72
N ILE A 124 -3.38 3.14 -26.31
CA ILE A 124 -2.32 3.53 -27.26
C ILE A 124 -2.00 2.41 -28.22
N ALA A 125 -1.88 1.17 -27.72
CA ALA A 125 -1.60 -0.03 -28.52
C ALA A 125 -2.78 -0.48 -29.38
N GLN A 126 -3.97 0.08 -29.19
CA GLN A 126 -5.22 -0.31 -29.87
C GLN A 126 -5.55 -1.81 -29.69
N GLU A 127 -5.24 -2.35 -28.50
CA GLU A 127 -5.38 -3.77 -28.20
C GLU A 127 -6.84 -4.10 -27.83
N LYS A 128 -7.60 -4.55 -28.81
CA LYS A 128 -9.07 -4.67 -28.75
C LYS A 128 -9.59 -5.50 -27.57
N TRP A 129 -8.99 -6.68 -27.33
CA TRP A 129 -9.46 -7.57 -26.25
C TRP A 129 -9.31 -6.93 -24.85
N ARG A 130 -8.22 -6.20 -24.62
CA ARG A 130 -8.01 -5.49 -23.35
C ARG A 130 -8.98 -4.34 -23.18
N LEU A 131 -9.19 -3.58 -24.27
CA LEU A 131 -10.20 -2.51 -24.26
C LEU A 131 -11.59 -3.06 -23.95
N GLU A 132 -11.97 -4.20 -24.54
CA GLU A 132 -13.24 -4.87 -24.27
C GLU A 132 -13.35 -5.30 -22.80
N VAL A 133 -12.29 -5.88 -22.21
CA VAL A 133 -12.23 -6.21 -20.78
C VAL A 133 -12.47 -4.97 -19.91
N PHE A 134 -11.87 -3.83 -20.27
CA PHE A 134 -12.06 -2.60 -19.52
C PHE A 134 -13.46 -1.99 -19.67
N TYR A 135 -14.08 -2.13 -20.83
CA TYR A 135 -15.45 -1.66 -21.08
C TYR A 135 -16.50 -2.52 -20.40
N THR A 136 -16.24 -3.81 -20.20
CA THR A 136 -17.21 -4.75 -19.63
C THR A 136 -17.09 -4.86 -18.12
N HIS A 137 -16.08 -5.56 -17.61
CA HIS A 137 -15.98 -5.88 -16.19
C HIS A 137 -14.71 -5.35 -15.51
N GLY A 138 -13.74 -4.85 -16.26
CA GLY A 138 -12.51 -4.21 -15.75
C GLY A 138 -11.52 -5.15 -15.03
N LYS A 139 -11.75 -6.47 -15.04
CA LYS A 139 -10.93 -7.45 -14.32
C LYS A 139 -9.72 -7.89 -15.17
N ILE A 140 -8.84 -6.94 -15.49
CA ILE A 140 -7.73 -7.20 -16.41
C ILE A 140 -6.77 -8.28 -15.90
N TYR A 141 -6.46 -8.30 -14.61
CA TYR A 141 -5.53 -9.28 -14.02
C TYR A 141 -6.09 -10.70 -14.07
N GLU A 142 -7.40 -10.84 -13.83
CA GLU A 142 -8.10 -12.11 -13.95
C GLU A 142 -8.18 -12.56 -15.41
N ALA A 143 -8.44 -11.64 -16.33
CA ALA A 143 -8.51 -11.93 -17.77
C ALA A 143 -7.14 -12.40 -18.30
N SER A 144 -6.06 -11.71 -17.95
CA SER A 144 -4.70 -12.10 -18.35
C SER A 144 -4.30 -13.44 -17.76
N ALA A 145 -4.63 -13.70 -16.49
CA ALA A 145 -4.38 -15.00 -15.88
C ALA A 145 -5.21 -16.11 -16.56
N SER A 146 -6.46 -15.84 -16.91
CA SER A 146 -7.33 -16.77 -17.67
C SER A 146 -6.70 -17.15 -19.01
N MET A 147 -6.23 -16.16 -19.76
CA MET A 147 -5.57 -16.40 -21.06
C MET A 147 -4.25 -17.17 -20.91
N MET A 148 -3.43 -16.85 -19.91
CA MET A 148 -2.12 -17.48 -19.69
C MET A 148 -2.23 -18.93 -19.22
N PHE A 149 -3.21 -19.24 -18.39
CA PHE A 149 -3.31 -20.54 -17.70
C PHE A 149 -4.49 -21.39 -18.14
N GLY A 150 -5.34 -20.91 -19.05
CA GLY A 150 -6.52 -21.65 -19.54
C GLY A 150 -7.58 -21.89 -18.46
N VAL A 151 -7.61 -21.08 -17.40
CA VAL A 151 -8.58 -21.19 -16.29
C VAL A 151 -9.70 -20.18 -16.51
N PRO A 152 -10.99 -20.57 -16.39
CA PRO A 152 -12.10 -19.62 -16.49
C PRO A 152 -11.97 -18.46 -15.54
N ILE A 153 -12.30 -17.24 -15.99
CA ILE A 153 -12.12 -15.99 -15.23
C ILE A 153 -12.90 -16.02 -13.91
N GLU A 154 -14.05 -16.69 -13.88
CA GLU A 154 -14.93 -16.82 -12.72
C GLU A 154 -14.28 -17.62 -11.57
N GLN A 155 -13.32 -18.48 -11.90
CA GLN A 155 -12.59 -19.29 -10.93
C GLN A 155 -11.39 -18.54 -10.35
N ILE A 156 -10.99 -17.41 -10.94
CA ILE A 156 -9.83 -16.62 -10.49
C ILE A 156 -10.28 -15.57 -9.49
N LYS A 157 -10.26 -15.94 -8.20
CA LYS A 157 -10.71 -15.08 -7.10
C LYS A 157 -9.70 -13.98 -6.76
N LYS A 158 -10.20 -12.86 -6.22
CA LYS A 158 -9.37 -11.80 -5.63
C LYS A 158 -8.50 -12.40 -4.52
N GLY A 159 -7.18 -12.15 -4.58
CA GLY A 159 -6.20 -12.71 -3.64
C GLY A 159 -5.64 -14.10 -4.03
N SER A 160 -6.15 -14.74 -5.08
CA SER A 160 -5.63 -16.04 -5.51
C SER A 160 -4.21 -15.91 -6.14
N PRO A 161 -3.37 -16.97 -6.05
CA PRO A 161 -2.06 -16.99 -6.69
C PRO A 161 -2.12 -16.76 -8.20
N LEU A 162 -3.13 -17.27 -8.89
CA LEU A 162 -3.33 -17.07 -10.34
C LEU A 162 -3.56 -15.60 -10.66
N ARG A 163 -4.43 -14.92 -9.89
CA ARG A 163 -4.64 -13.50 -10.07
C ARG A 163 -3.36 -12.68 -9.81
N GLN A 164 -2.58 -13.08 -8.82
CA GLN A 164 -1.30 -12.41 -8.54
C GLN A 164 -0.32 -12.58 -9.72
N ARG A 165 -0.27 -13.75 -10.33
CA ARG A 165 0.55 -14.00 -11.54
C ARG A 165 0.06 -13.15 -12.72
N GLY A 166 -1.25 -13.05 -12.94
CA GLY A 166 -1.82 -12.16 -13.95
C GLY A 166 -1.47 -10.69 -13.70
N LYS A 167 -1.54 -10.24 -12.44
CA LYS A 167 -1.10 -8.89 -12.06
C LYS A 167 0.39 -8.66 -12.36
N THR A 168 1.24 -9.61 -12.01
CA THR A 168 2.68 -9.51 -12.28
C THR A 168 2.98 -9.44 -13.78
N ALA A 169 2.32 -10.28 -14.57
CA ALA A 169 2.48 -10.26 -16.04
C ALA A 169 2.04 -8.92 -16.65
N GLU A 170 0.88 -8.39 -16.25
CA GLU A 170 0.40 -7.09 -16.72
C GLU A 170 1.37 -5.95 -16.40
N LEU A 171 1.91 -5.94 -15.19
CA LEU A 171 2.87 -4.90 -14.79
C LEU A 171 4.21 -5.07 -15.50
N ALA A 172 4.76 -6.29 -15.60
CA ALA A 172 6.03 -6.53 -16.27
C ALA A 172 5.96 -6.15 -17.75
N LEU A 173 4.93 -6.60 -18.47
CA LEU A 173 4.75 -6.29 -19.90
C LEU A 173 4.41 -4.81 -20.16
N GLY A 174 4.01 -4.08 -19.16
CA GLY A 174 3.69 -2.66 -19.30
C GLY A 174 4.88 -1.71 -19.08
N TYR A 175 5.99 -2.21 -18.52
CA TYR A 175 7.15 -1.39 -18.12
C TYR A 175 8.45 -1.73 -18.86
N GLU A 176 8.49 -2.75 -19.70
CA GLU A 176 9.65 -3.11 -20.52
C GLU A 176 9.54 -2.68 -21.98
#